data_1359a4fef55daa2a2f9b30d6b8333ee9
#
_entry.id   1359a4fef55daa2a2f9b30d6b8333ee9
#
_cell.length_a   1.000
_cell.length_b   1.000
_cell.length_c   1.000
_cell.angle_alpha   90.00
_cell.angle_beta   90.00
_cell.angle_gamma   90.00
#
_symmetry.space_group_name_H-M   'P 1'
#
loop_
_entity.id
_entity.type
_entity.pdbx_description
1 polymer ?
#
loop_
_entity_poly.entity_id
_entity_poly.type
_entity_poly.pdbx_seq_one_letter_code
_entity_poly.pdbx_strand_id
1 'polypeptide(L)'
;PFPDQNIKGGEIEVIGYRGMKEYDIAFEGYEVPSAHLLGQKEGQGFRQLMSTFESARIQTAARALGVSQNACDLALKYSQERVQFGKELINFSRISEKIAAMFAETMIARQLTLYAARIKDTGQRCDMEAGMSKLLAARTAWASADSALQVHGGIGFASETPISRILADSRILSIFEGTAEIQAQVIAKRLFESNNR
;
A
#
# COMPACT_ATOMS: atom_id res chain seq x y z
N PRO A 1 -29.61 8.26 -2.65
CA PRO A 1 -29.45 8.37 -4.10
C PRO A 1 -28.46 9.48 -4.41
N PHE A 2 -27.62 9.22 -5.38
CA PHE A 2 -26.65 10.20 -5.87
C PHE A 2 -27.03 10.53 -7.33
N PRO A 3 -27.05 11.79 -7.77
CA PRO A 3 -26.71 13.03 -7.07
C PRO A 3 -27.80 13.53 -6.11
N ASP A 4 -27.38 14.22 -5.02
CA ASP A 4 -28.25 14.91 -4.06
C ASP A 4 -27.83 16.38 -3.98
N GLN A 5 -28.80 17.31 -3.90
CA GLN A 5 -28.54 18.76 -3.85
C GLN A 5 -27.78 19.19 -2.59
N ASN A 6 -27.84 18.39 -1.54
CA ASN A 6 -27.18 18.64 -0.25
C ASN A 6 -25.78 18.00 -0.17
N ILE A 7 -25.32 17.36 -1.27
CA ILE A 7 -23.98 16.81 -1.39
C ILE A 7 -23.25 17.56 -2.49
N LYS A 8 -22.20 18.29 -2.11
CA LYS A 8 -21.37 19.08 -3.02
C LYS A 8 -19.96 18.53 -3.01
N GLY A 9 -19.23 18.68 -4.09
CA GLY A 9 -17.83 18.30 -4.15
C GLY A 9 -17.27 18.30 -5.55
N GLY A 10 -15.97 18.06 -5.65
CA GLY A 10 -15.22 18.02 -6.90
C GLY A 10 -14.19 16.91 -6.91
N GLU A 11 -13.78 16.50 -8.11
CA GLU A 11 -12.70 15.54 -8.29
C GLU A 11 -11.35 16.18 -7.93
N ILE A 12 -10.54 15.45 -7.18
CA ILE A 12 -9.17 15.83 -6.83
C ILE A 12 -8.22 15.15 -7.82
N GLU A 13 -7.41 15.95 -8.52
CA GLU A 13 -6.35 15.42 -9.38
C GLU A 13 -5.22 14.81 -8.52
N VAL A 14 -4.82 13.59 -8.84
CA VAL A 14 -3.80 12.83 -8.11
C VAL A 14 -2.66 12.41 -9.04
N ILE A 15 -1.46 12.24 -8.47
CA ILE A 15 -0.25 11.89 -9.23
C ILE A 15 -0.22 10.43 -9.69
N GLY A 16 -0.92 9.55 -9.00
CA GLY A 16 -1.02 8.12 -9.29
C GLY A 16 -2.42 7.59 -9.01
N TYR A 17 -2.60 6.27 -9.14
CA TYR A 17 -3.92 5.63 -8.93
C TYR A 17 -5.05 6.19 -9.81
N ARG A 18 -4.72 6.62 -11.00
CA ARG A 18 -5.64 7.35 -11.90
C ARG A 18 -6.89 6.57 -12.30
N GLY A 19 -6.94 5.27 -12.04
CA GLY A 19 -8.15 4.43 -12.20
C GLY A 19 -9.15 4.57 -11.06
N MET A 20 -8.75 5.13 -9.92
CA MET A 20 -9.62 5.50 -8.79
C MET A 20 -9.71 7.02 -8.73
N LYS A 21 -10.93 7.51 -8.62
CA LYS A 21 -11.19 8.94 -8.51
C LYS A 21 -11.33 9.33 -7.06
N GLU A 22 -10.62 10.36 -6.65
CA GLU A 22 -10.71 10.97 -5.33
C GLU A 22 -11.60 12.21 -5.41
N TYR A 23 -12.40 12.44 -4.37
CA TYR A 23 -13.33 13.56 -4.32
C TYR A 23 -13.22 14.27 -2.97
N ASP A 24 -13.31 15.59 -3.01
CA ASP A 24 -13.69 16.39 -1.85
C ASP A 24 -15.21 16.47 -1.78
N ILE A 25 -15.80 16.11 -0.63
CA ILE A 25 -17.26 16.03 -0.48
C ILE A 25 -17.70 16.80 0.76
N ALA A 26 -18.60 17.75 0.58
CA ALA A 26 -19.28 18.48 1.63
C ALA A 26 -20.76 18.05 1.73
N PHE A 27 -21.21 17.79 2.94
CA PHE A 27 -22.60 17.50 3.26
C PHE A 27 -23.24 18.74 3.91
N GLU A 28 -24.20 19.37 3.22
CA GLU A 28 -24.86 20.59 3.70
C GLU A 28 -26.33 20.32 3.96
N GLY A 29 -26.69 20.00 5.20
CA GLY A 29 -28.07 19.67 5.57
C GLY A 29 -28.57 18.35 4.97
N TYR A 30 -27.65 17.42 4.67
CA TYR A 30 -28.01 16.10 4.16
C TYR A 30 -28.62 15.25 5.30
N GLU A 31 -29.88 14.89 5.16
CA GLU A 31 -30.61 14.12 6.16
C GLU A 31 -30.46 12.61 5.88
N VAL A 32 -30.12 11.87 6.93
CA VAL A 32 -29.98 10.40 6.88
C VAL A 32 -31.02 9.78 7.80
N PRO A 33 -31.87 8.85 7.31
CA PRO A 33 -32.80 8.13 8.16
C PRO A 33 -32.07 7.40 9.29
N SER A 34 -32.62 7.43 10.50
CA SER A 34 -32.01 6.80 11.70
C SER A 34 -31.79 5.30 11.50
N ALA A 35 -32.58 4.63 10.66
CA ALA A 35 -32.39 3.24 10.29
C ALA A 35 -31.06 2.95 9.56
N HIS A 36 -30.44 3.98 8.98
CA HIS A 36 -29.13 3.87 8.31
C HIS A 36 -27.94 4.04 9.28
N LEU A 37 -28.19 4.28 10.59
CA LEU A 37 -27.16 4.33 11.59
C LEU A 37 -26.46 2.97 11.70
N LEU A 38 -25.17 2.93 11.38
CA LEU A 38 -24.39 1.69 11.43
C LEU A 38 -24.35 1.14 12.88
N GLY A 39 -24.82 -0.10 13.05
CA GLY A 39 -24.90 -0.76 14.35
C GLY A 39 -26.05 -0.27 15.24
N GLN A 40 -26.96 0.57 14.74
CA GLN A 40 -28.19 1.03 15.38
C GLN A 40 -27.99 1.68 16.77
N LYS A 41 -26.74 2.08 17.10
CA LYS A 41 -26.40 2.70 18.39
C LYS A 41 -25.43 3.84 18.19
N GLU A 42 -25.79 5.02 18.69
CA GLU A 42 -24.93 6.20 18.67
C GLU A 42 -23.67 6.03 19.53
N GLY A 43 -22.62 6.80 19.20
CA GLY A 43 -21.36 6.81 19.95
C GLY A 43 -20.42 5.63 19.70
N GLN A 44 -20.77 4.67 18.81
CA GLN A 44 -19.95 3.50 18.52
C GLN A 44 -19.11 3.62 17.22
N GLY A 45 -19.31 4.68 16.43
CA GLY A 45 -18.70 4.82 15.10
C GLY A 45 -17.18 4.73 15.10
N PHE A 46 -16.51 5.38 16.06
CA PHE A 46 -15.05 5.31 16.17
C PHE A 46 -14.53 3.88 16.42
N ARG A 47 -15.21 3.13 17.32
CA ARG A 47 -14.84 1.74 17.61
C ARG A 47 -15.02 0.83 16.38
N GLN A 48 -16.12 1.02 15.66
CA GLN A 48 -16.42 0.29 14.42
C GLN A 48 -15.35 0.57 13.35
N LEU A 49 -14.99 1.86 13.18
CA LEU A 49 -13.93 2.28 12.25
C LEU A 49 -12.59 1.64 12.61
N MET A 50 -12.20 1.65 13.89
CA MET A 50 -10.93 1.02 14.32
C MET A 50 -10.88 -0.48 14.03
N SER A 51 -11.99 -1.19 14.22
CA SER A 51 -12.09 -2.63 13.88
C SER A 51 -11.93 -2.87 12.37
N THR A 52 -12.47 -1.99 11.55
CA THR A 52 -12.35 -2.06 10.09
C THR A 52 -10.91 -1.84 9.63
N PHE A 53 -10.17 -0.96 10.28
CA PHE A 53 -8.79 -0.65 9.91
C PHE A 53 -7.81 -1.82 10.03
N GLU A 54 -8.04 -2.80 10.88
CA GLU A 54 -7.18 -3.99 10.91
C GLU A 54 -7.23 -4.73 9.56
N SER A 55 -8.44 -4.97 9.04
CA SER A 55 -8.63 -5.60 7.72
C SER A 55 -8.12 -4.73 6.59
N ALA A 56 -8.40 -3.42 6.63
CA ALA A 56 -7.96 -2.47 5.61
C ALA A 56 -6.42 -2.40 5.51
N ARG A 57 -5.70 -2.46 6.63
CA ARG A 57 -4.23 -2.50 6.64
C ARG A 57 -3.67 -3.77 6.00
N ILE A 58 -4.25 -4.93 6.27
CA ILE A 58 -3.85 -6.20 5.64
C ILE A 58 -4.13 -6.17 4.13
N GLN A 59 -5.28 -5.64 3.71
CA GLN A 59 -5.60 -5.47 2.29
C GLN A 59 -4.63 -4.51 1.60
N THR A 60 -4.27 -3.41 2.25
CA THR A 60 -3.28 -2.46 1.72
C THR A 60 -1.89 -3.10 1.61
N ALA A 61 -1.49 -3.91 2.59
CA ALA A 61 -0.27 -4.69 2.50
C ALA A 61 -0.28 -5.65 1.30
N ALA A 62 -1.40 -6.33 1.06
CA ALA A 62 -1.54 -7.22 -0.10
C ALA A 62 -1.46 -6.45 -1.44
N ARG A 63 -2.07 -5.25 -1.54
CA ARG A 63 -1.89 -4.37 -2.72
C ARG A 63 -0.42 -3.98 -2.91
N ALA A 64 0.24 -3.59 -1.83
CA ALA A 64 1.65 -3.22 -1.87
C ALA A 64 2.54 -4.37 -2.35
N LEU A 65 2.26 -5.60 -1.94
CA LEU A 65 2.94 -6.80 -2.44
C LEU A 65 2.73 -7.00 -3.95
N GLY A 66 1.52 -6.75 -4.46
CA GLY A 66 1.24 -6.79 -5.89
C GLY A 66 2.05 -5.76 -6.68
N VAL A 67 2.14 -4.54 -6.16
CA VAL A 67 2.98 -3.46 -6.75
C VAL A 67 4.45 -3.84 -6.72
N SER A 68 4.96 -4.34 -5.58
CA SER A 68 6.35 -4.78 -5.45
C SER A 68 6.69 -5.92 -6.40
N GLN A 69 5.83 -6.94 -6.48
CA GLN A 69 6.02 -8.07 -7.39
C GLN A 69 6.08 -7.61 -8.85
N ASN A 70 5.15 -6.74 -9.27
CA ASN A 70 5.14 -6.21 -10.63
C ASN A 70 6.41 -5.42 -10.95
N ALA A 71 6.90 -4.61 -10.00
CA ALA A 71 8.17 -3.91 -10.15
C ALA A 71 9.36 -4.88 -10.30
N CYS A 72 9.40 -5.96 -9.51
CA CYS A 72 10.41 -7.02 -9.61
C CYS A 72 10.39 -7.69 -10.98
N ASP A 73 9.21 -8.08 -11.45
CA ASP A 73 9.03 -8.80 -12.73
C ASP A 73 9.45 -7.92 -13.91
N LEU A 74 9.08 -6.64 -13.91
CA LEU A 74 9.49 -5.68 -14.94
C LEU A 74 11.00 -5.45 -14.93
N ALA A 75 11.61 -5.28 -13.77
CA ALA A 75 13.06 -5.10 -13.67
C ALA A 75 13.82 -6.33 -14.14
N LEU A 76 13.37 -7.52 -13.74
CA LEU A 76 13.97 -8.78 -14.16
C LEU A 76 13.88 -8.94 -15.67
N LYS A 77 12.69 -8.80 -16.24
CA LYS A 77 12.47 -8.92 -17.69
C LYS A 77 13.35 -7.94 -18.47
N TYR A 78 13.29 -6.65 -18.12
CA TYR A 78 14.08 -5.63 -18.81
C TYR A 78 15.58 -5.90 -18.72
N SER A 79 16.07 -6.36 -17.57
CA SER A 79 17.50 -6.65 -17.39
C SER A 79 18.01 -7.85 -18.19
N GLN A 80 17.13 -8.77 -18.56
CA GLN A 80 17.44 -9.92 -19.43
C GLN A 80 17.38 -9.57 -20.93
N GLU A 81 16.56 -8.58 -21.30
CA GLU A 81 16.38 -8.17 -22.70
C GLU A 81 17.36 -7.06 -23.12
N ARG A 82 17.71 -6.16 -22.20
CA ARG A 82 18.53 -4.99 -22.51
C ARG A 82 20.02 -5.34 -22.51
N VAL A 83 20.67 -5.10 -23.64
CA VAL A 83 22.13 -5.28 -23.82
C VAL A 83 22.82 -3.91 -23.76
N GLN A 84 23.87 -3.79 -22.94
CA GLN A 84 24.80 -2.67 -22.88
C GLN A 84 26.23 -3.19 -22.63
N PHE A 85 27.22 -2.51 -23.20
CA PHE A 85 28.62 -2.89 -23.03
C PHE A 85 28.90 -4.36 -23.41
N GLY A 86 28.19 -4.88 -24.41
CA GLY A 86 28.39 -6.22 -24.99
C GLY A 86 27.74 -7.37 -24.22
N LYS A 87 26.93 -7.10 -23.15
CA LYS A 87 26.19 -8.13 -22.41
C LYS A 87 24.86 -7.63 -21.88
N GLU A 88 23.96 -8.54 -21.51
CA GLU A 88 22.69 -8.25 -20.87
C GLU A 88 22.90 -7.57 -19.53
N LEU A 89 21.98 -6.67 -19.12
CA LEU A 89 22.11 -5.92 -17.87
C LEU A 89 22.16 -6.82 -16.65
N ILE A 90 21.43 -7.94 -16.65
CA ILE A 90 21.43 -8.90 -15.53
C ILE A 90 22.81 -9.45 -15.19
N ASN A 91 23.74 -9.46 -16.15
CA ASN A 91 25.12 -9.93 -15.99
C ASN A 91 26.06 -8.90 -15.35
N PHE A 92 25.52 -7.73 -14.95
CA PHE A 92 26.26 -6.77 -14.12
C PHE A 92 25.87 -6.96 -12.66
N SER A 93 26.86 -7.17 -11.77
CA SER A 93 26.62 -7.47 -10.35
C SER A 93 25.71 -6.45 -9.65
N ARG A 94 25.93 -5.15 -9.93
CA ARG A 94 25.09 -4.07 -9.38
C ARG A 94 23.61 -4.15 -9.77
N ILE A 95 23.30 -4.77 -10.90
CA ILE A 95 21.90 -4.97 -11.36
C ILE A 95 21.35 -6.25 -10.73
N SER A 96 22.08 -7.37 -10.82
CA SER A 96 21.63 -8.65 -10.26
C SER A 96 21.45 -8.60 -8.74
N GLU A 97 22.36 -7.94 -8.01
CA GLU A 97 22.23 -7.72 -6.56
C GLU A 97 20.99 -6.90 -6.19
N LYS A 98 20.72 -5.82 -6.94
CA LYS A 98 19.53 -4.99 -6.76
C LYS A 98 18.25 -5.80 -6.96
N ILE A 99 18.17 -6.60 -8.03
CA ILE A 99 17.01 -7.46 -8.31
C ILE A 99 16.85 -8.53 -7.23
N ALA A 100 17.95 -9.17 -6.80
CA ALA A 100 17.92 -10.16 -5.73
C ALA A 100 17.38 -9.57 -4.42
N ALA A 101 17.82 -8.37 -4.04
CA ALA A 101 17.32 -7.65 -2.86
C ALA A 101 15.81 -7.35 -2.97
N MET A 102 15.33 -6.87 -4.13
CA MET A 102 13.90 -6.61 -4.37
C MET A 102 13.05 -7.87 -4.15
N PHE A 103 13.45 -9.01 -4.71
CA PHE A 103 12.72 -10.28 -4.53
C PHE A 103 12.76 -10.76 -3.08
N ALA A 104 13.91 -10.68 -2.41
CA ALA A 104 14.04 -11.09 -1.01
C ALA A 104 13.14 -10.25 -0.08
N GLU A 105 13.17 -8.93 -0.20
CA GLU A 105 12.34 -8.03 0.61
C GLU A 105 10.85 -8.22 0.33
N THR A 106 10.46 -8.43 -0.94
CA THR A 106 9.08 -8.74 -1.31
C THR A 106 8.61 -10.05 -0.66
N MET A 107 9.47 -11.07 -0.62
CA MET A 107 9.16 -12.34 0.03
C MET A 107 8.99 -12.18 1.54
N ILE A 108 9.86 -11.42 2.21
CA ILE A 108 9.75 -11.14 3.65
C ILE A 108 8.42 -10.43 3.95
N ALA A 109 8.12 -9.37 3.20
CA ALA A 109 6.87 -8.61 3.37
C ALA A 109 5.63 -9.49 3.12
N ARG A 110 5.69 -10.41 2.15
CA ARG A 110 4.64 -11.40 1.86
C ARG A 110 4.40 -12.33 3.04
N GLN A 111 5.44 -12.90 3.62
CA GLN A 111 5.29 -13.82 4.76
C GLN A 111 4.69 -13.11 5.97
N LEU A 112 5.10 -11.87 6.25
CA LEU A 112 4.51 -11.09 7.34
C LEU A 112 3.05 -10.75 7.07
N THR A 113 2.68 -10.42 5.83
CA THR A 113 1.29 -10.13 5.46
C THR A 113 0.40 -11.37 5.60
N LEU A 114 0.87 -12.53 5.15
CA LEU A 114 0.16 -13.80 5.32
C LEU A 114 0.04 -14.20 6.81
N TYR A 115 1.06 -13.92 7.61
CA TYR A 115 1.02 -14.13 9.05
C TYR A 115 -0.08 -13.27 9.71
N ALA A 116 -0.11 -11.97 9.41
CA ALA A 116 -1.14 -11.06 9.92
C ALA A 116 -2.56 -11.50 9.49
N ALA A 117 -2.73 -11.93 8.24
CA ALA A 117 -4.01 -12.44 7.73
C ALA A 117 -4.47 -13.70 8.50
N ARG A 118 -3.57 -14.65 8.75
CA ARG A 118 -3.89 -15.87 9.52
C ARG A 118 -4.33 -15.55 10.96
N ILE A 119 -3.66 -14.61 11.63
CA ILE A 119 -4.11 -14.18 12.97
C ILE A 119 -5.51 -13.56 12.88
N LYS A 120 -5.76 -12.72 11.89
CA LYS A 120 -7.08 -12.12 11.68
C LYS A 120 -8.18 -13.18 11.50
N ASP A 121 -7.90 -14.23 10.75
CA ASP A 121 -8.84 -15.33 10.49
C ASP A 121 -9.19 -16.12 11.77
N THR A 122 -8.33 -16.11 12.78
CA THR A 122 -8.64 -16.73 14.10
C THR A 122 -9.58 -15.88 14.96
N GLY A 123 -9.94 -14.69 14.53
CA GLY A 123 -10.73 -13.74 15.32
C GLY A 123 -9.94 -13.04 16.43
N GLN A 124 -8.65 -13.31 16.56
CA GLN A 124 -7.78 -12.63 17.52
C GLN A 124 -7.48 -11.19 17.09
N ARG A 125 -7.17 -10.37 18.06
CA ARG A 125 -6.72 -9.00 17.82
C ARG A 125 -5.36 -9.02 17.11
N CYS A 126 -5.24 -8.31 16.00
CA CYS A 126 -4.04 -8.30 15.15
C CYS A 126 -3.61 -6.90 14.69
N ASP A 127 -3.95 -5.86 15.45
CA ASP A 127 -3.63 -4.48 15.08
C ASP A 127 -2.11 -4.22 14.96
N MET A 128 -1.29 -4.90 15.77
CA MET A 128 0.17 -4.83 15.69
C MET A 128 0.69 -5.49 14.40
N GLU A 129 0.29 -6.72 14.14
CA GLU A 129 0.70 -7.49 12.96
C GLU A 129 0.19 -6.87 11.66
N ALA A 130 -1.04 -6.37 11.66
CA ALA A 130 -1.61 -5.62 10.55
C ALA A 130 -0.83 -4.32 10.30
N GLY A 131 -0.43 -3.62 11.36
CA GLY A 131 0.41 -2.43 11.28
C GLY A 131 1.81 -2.75 10.73
N MET A 132 2.47 -3.80 11.23
CA MET A 132 3.77 -4.27 10.77
C MET A 132 3.74 -4.67 9.29
N SER A 133 2.73 -5.43 8.89
CA SER A 133 2.59 -5.89 7.49
C SER A 133 2.40 -4.71 6.54
N LYS A 134 1.52 -3.76 6.88
CA LYS A 134 1.27 -2.57 6.06
C LYS A 134 2.50 -1.68 5.96
N LEU A 135 3.19 -1.43 7.06
CA LEU A 135 4.39 -0.61 7.11
C LEU A 135 5.51 -1.21 6.24
N LEU A 136 5.78 -2.50 6.42
CA LEU A 136 6.85 -3.18 5.67
C LEU A 136 6.49 -3.28 4.18
N ALA A 137 5.29 -3.77 3.85
CA ALA A 137 4.89 -3.98 2.46
C ALA A 137 4.86 -2.67 1.66
N ALA A 138 4.35 -1.57 2.23
CA ALA A 138 4.34 -0.26 1.58
C ALA A 138 5.76 0.27 1.33
N ARG A 139 6.67 0.12 2.31
CA ARG A 139 8.08 0.49 2.15
C ARG A 139 8.77 -0.34 1.07
N THR A 140 8.54 -1.65 1.07
CA THR A 140 9.09 -2.57 0.06
C THR A 140 8.57 -2.24 -1.33
N ALA A 141 7.28 -1.94 -1.49
CA ALA A 141 6.70 -1.55 -2.77
C ALA A 141 7.36 -0.30 -3.36
N TRP A 142 7.55 0.73 -2.52
CA TRP A 142 8.24 1.95 -2.93
C TRP A 142 9.70 1.67 -3.32
N ALA A 143 10.45 0.96 -2.49
CA ALA A 143 11.86 0.65 -2.74
C ALA A 143 12.05 -0.22 -4.00
N SER A 144 11.13 -1.18 -4.22
CA SER A 144 11.15 -2.02 -5.43
C SER A 144 10.81 -1.22 -6.67
N ALA A 145 9.81 -0.33 -6.62
CA ALA A 145 9.45 0.53 -7.75
C ALA A 145 10.59 1.50 -8.13
N ASP A 146 11.23 2.13 -7.15
CA ASP A 146 12.39 2.99 -7.34
C ASP A 146 13.57 2.22 -7.94
N SER A 147 13.88 1.06 -7.38
CA SER A 147 14.96 0.19 -7.88
C SER A 147 14.69 -0.32 -9.29
N ALA A 148 13.46 -0.68 -9.61
CA ALA A 148 13.07 -1.11 -10.94
C ALA A 148 13.19 0.03 -11.96
N LEU A 149 12.76 1.25 -11.60
CA LEU A 149 12.94 2.43 -12.44
C LEU A 149 14.42 2.69 -12.70
N GLN A 150 15.26 2.58 -11.67
CA GLN A 150 16.70 2.73 -11.79
C GLN A 150 17.32 1.67 -12.72
N VAL A 151 16.83 0.41 -12.70
CA VAL A 151 17.27 -0.66 -13.62
C VAL A 151 16.91 -0.31 -15.08
N HIS A 152 15.76 0.31 -15.31
CA HIS A 152 15.36 0.77 -16.64
C HIS A 152 16.17 1.98 -17.12
N GLY A 153 16.79 2.74 -16.21
CA GLY A 153 17.52 3.95 -16.58
C GLY A 153 16.60 5.03 -17.16
N GLY A 154 17.09 5.79 -18.13
CA GLY A 154 16.34 6.90 -18.73
C GLY A 154 14.98 6.52 -19.29
N ILE A 155 14.82 5.34 -19.88
CA ILE A 155 13.51 4.88 -20.38
C ILE A 155 12.51 4.64 -19.25
N GLY A 156 12.96 4.28 -18.05
CA GLY A 156 12.10 4.12 -16.88
C GLY A 156 11.42 5.42 -16.44
N PHE A 157 12.00 6.58 -16.79
CA PHE A 157 11.43 7.89 -16.47
C PHE A 157 10.41 8.38 -17.52
N ALA A 158 10.30 7.70 -18.66
CA ALA A 158 9.31 8.02 -19.67
C ALA A 158 7.90 7.61 -19.21
N SER A 159 6.91 8.48 -19.38
CA SER A 159 5.52 8.25 -18.93
C SER A 159 4.83 7.08 -19.63
N GLU A 160 5.29 6.70 -20.79
CA GLU A 160 4.83 5.54 -21.58
C GLU A 160 5.32 4.20 -21.01
N THR A 161 6.38 4.22 -20.19
CA THR A 161 6.95 3.01 -19.60
C THR A 161 6.16 2.61 -18.34
N PRO A 162 5.71 1.34 -18.21
CA PRO A 162 4.88 0.91 -17.10
C PRO A 162 5.47 1.22 -15.72
N ILE A 163 6.81 1.15 -15.58
CA ILE A 163 7.46 1.35 -14.28
C ILE A 163 7.33 2.78 -13.74
N SER A 164 7.24 3.80 -14.60
CA SER A 164 7.04 5.17 -14.17
C SER A 164 5.70 5.35 -13.45
N ARG A 165 4.64 4.70 -13.95
CA ARG A 165 3.32 4.67 -13.33
C ARG A 165 3.34 3.89 -12.02
N ILE A 166 4.01 2.74 -11.98
CA ILE A 166 4.13 1.92 -10.76
C ILE A 166 4.83 2.70 -9.65
N LEU A 167 5.85 3.49 -9.97
CA LEU A 167 6.50 4.37 -8.99
C LEU A 167 5.51 5.39 -8.41
N ALA A 168 4.77 6.08 -9.25
CA ALA A 168 3.76 7.05 -8.79
C ALA A 168 2.68 6.38 -7.93
N ASP A 169 2.16 5.23 -8.36
CA ASP A 169 1.13 4.47 -7.65
C ASP A 169 1.62 3.89 -6.31
N SER A 170 2.89 3.53 -6.21
CA SER A 170 3.46 2.97 -4.99
C SER A 170 3.50 3.98 -3.83
N ARG A 171 3.57 5.29 -4.12
CA ARG A 171 3.75 6.32 -3.09
C ARG A 171 2.58 6.42 -2.13
N ILE A 172 1.36 6.30 -2.62
CA ILE A 172 0.15 6.43 -1.79
C ILE A 172 0.06 5.34 -0.72
N LEU A 173 0.63 4.15 -0.96
CA LEU A 173 0.59 3.00 -0.05
C LEU A 173 1.21 3.30 1.33
N SER A 174 2.11 4.27 1.42
CA SER A 174 2.68 4.73 2.70
C SER A 174 1.88 5.85 3.38
N ILE A 175 0.85 6.37 2.71
CA ILE A 175 0.07 7.53 3.15
C ILE A 175 -1.33 7.12 3.63
N PHE A 176 -2.13 6.49 2.77
CA PHE A 176 -3.51 6.14 3.08
C PHE A 176 -3.60 4.92 4.02
N GLU A 177 -4.80 4.65 4.56
CA GLU A 177 -5.09 3.55 5.50
C GLU A 177 -4.20 3.59 6.77
N GLY A 178 -3.87 4.80 7.18
CA GLY A 178 -2.92 5.10 8.26
C GLY A 178 -1.49 5.20 7.77
N THR A 179 -0.90 6.38 7.94
CA THR A 179 0.47 6.66 7.45
C THR A 179 1.51 5.72 8.08
N ALA A 180 2.71 5.68 7.49
CA ALA A 180 3.82 4.90 8.04
C ALA A 180 4.10 5.23 9.51
N GLU A 181 4.00 6.51 9.88
CA GLU A 181 4.18 7.01 11.25
C GLU A 181 3.09 6.50 12.18
N ILE A 182 1.83 6.47 11.74
CA ILE A 182 0.72 5.92 12.52
C ILE A 182 0.89 4.41 12.72
N GLN A 183 1.35 3.67 11.70
CA GLN A 183 1.65 2.24 11.87
C GLN A 183 2.76 2.03 12.91
N ALA A 184 3.85 2.80 12.83
CA ALA A 184 4.94 2.73 13.81
C ALA A 184 4.45 3.03 15.23
N GLN A 185 3.58 4.02 15.39
CA GLN A 185 2.98 4.38 16.69
C GLN A 185 2.09 3.24 17.25
N VAL A 186 1.27 2.60 16.42
CA VAL A 186 0.44 1.45 16.83
C VAL A 186 1.31 0.29 17.29
N ILE A 187 2.35 -0.03 16.52
CA ILE A 187 3.31 -1.10 16.86
C ILE A 187 4.00 -0.81 18.19
N ALA A 188 4.57 0.39 18.35
CA ALA A 188 5.28 0.79 19.56
C ALA A 188 4.38 0.73 20.80
N LYS A 189 3.16 1.25 20.70
CA LYS A 189 2.17 1.18 21.79
C LYS A 189 1.92 -0.27 22.23
N ARG A 190 1.78 -1.19 21.28
CA ARG A 190 1.55 -2.61 21.59
C ARG A 190 2.73 -3.28 22.26
N LEU A 191 3.93 -3.00 21.80
CA LEU A 191 5.14 -3.53 22.42
C LEU A 191 5.29 -3.06 23.87
N PHE A 192 4.96 -1.80 24.17
CA PHE A 192 5.01 -1.29 25.54
C PHE A 192 3.91 -1.87 26.44
N GLU A 193 2.69 -2.09 25.90
CA GLU A 193 1.60 -2.72 26.66
C GLU A 193 1.90 -4.19 27.00
N SER A 194 2.63 -4.92 26.14
CA SER A 194 2.99 -6.31 26.38
C SER A 194 4.10 -6.50 27.41
N ASN A 195 5.00 -5.51 27.56
CA ASN A 195 6.09 -5.57 28.52
C ASN A 195 5.69 -5.19 29.96
N ASN A 196 4.47 -4.65 30.15
CA ASN A 196 3.94 -4.28 31.46
C ASN A 196 2.99 -5.33 32.06
N ARG A 197 2.97 -6.54 31.51
CA ARG A 197 2.26 -7.72 32.04
C ARG A 197 3.27 -8.78 32.48
#